data_470d26d0ba8fc942e4fb88a6a975921f
#
_entry.id   470d26d0ba8fc942e4fb88a6a975921f
#
_cell.length_a   1.000
_cell.length_b   1.000
_cell.length_c   1.000
_cell.angle_alpha   90.00
_cell.angle_beta   90.00
_cell.angle_gamma   90.00
#
_symmetry.space_group_name_H-M   'P 1'
#
loop_
_entity.id
_entity.type
_entity.pdbx_description
1 polymer ?
#
loop_
_entity_poly.entity_id
_entity_poly.type
_entity_poly.pdbx_seq_one_letter_code
_entity_poly.pdbx_strand_id
1 'polypeptide(L)'
;RFAKALGHPARIAIMHFLAKQKTCYFGDIHEELPIAKATVSQHLKELKNAGLIQGEVETPKVKYCINRENWQLARELFKEFFGQCICKSGECC
;
A
#
# COMPACT_ATOMS: atom_id res chain seq x y z
N ARG A 1 -6.72 -4.17 -10.20
CA ARG A 1 -6.74 -4.75 -8.86
C ARG A 1 -5.89 -3.96 -7.88
N PHE A 2 -4.60 -3.74 -8.19
CA PHE A 2 -3.74 -2.94 -7.35
C PHE A 2 -4.18 -1.48 -7.34
N ALA A 3 -4.51 -0.94 -8.50
CA ALA A 3 -4.94 0.45 -8.61
C ALA A 3 -6.18 0.72 -7.78
N LYS A 4 -7.14 -0.19 -7.80
CA LYS A 4 -8.37 -0.06 -7.03
C LYS A 4 -8.08 -0.07 -5.53
N ALA A 5 -7.21 -0.98 -5.09
CA ALA A 5 -6.85 -1.06 -3.67
C ALA A 5 -6.11 0.17 -3.21
N LEU A 6 -5.30 0.78 -4.07
CA LEU A 6 -4.54 1.98 -3.77
C LEU A 6 -5.33 3.28 -4.01
N GLY A 7 -6.57 3.17 -4.44
CA GLY A 7 -7.40 4.34 -4.76
C GLY A 7 -8.00 5.05 -3.55
N HIS A 8 -7.31 5.03 -2.41
CA HIS A 8 -7.76 5.68 -1.19
C HIS A 8 -6.55 6.26 -0.45
N PRO A 9 -6.60 7.54 -0.05
CA PRO A 9 -5.46 8.16 0.63
C PRO A 9 -4.97 7.40 1.86
N ALA A 10 -5.89 6.85 2.65
CA ALA A 10 -5.51 6.08 3.83
C ALA A 10 -4.72 4.83 3.47
N ARG A 11 -5.09 4.17 2.37
CA ARG A 11 -4.40 2.96 1.93
C ARG A 11 -3.01 3.28 1.39
N ILE A 12 -2.87 4.39 0.68
CA ILE A 12 -1.56 4.87 0.24
C ILE A 12 -0.68 5.16 1.46
N ALA A 13 -1.23 5.82 2.48
CA ALA A 13 -0.48 6.12 3.70
C ALA A 13 -0.03 4.85 4.41
N ILE A 14 -0.89 3.85 4.49
CA ILE A 14 -0.55 2.56 5.11
C ILE A 14 0.58 1.88 4.34
N MET A 15 0.46 1.80 3.02
CA MET A 15 1.50 1.17 2.19
C MET A 15 2.82 1.92 2.30
N HIS A 16 2.77 3.24 2.31
CA HIS A 16 3.95 4.07 2.45
C HIS A 16 4.64 3.83 3.79
N PHE A 17 3.85 3.75 4.86
CA PHE A 17 4.36 3.45 6.19
C PHE A 17 5.02 2.07 6.23
N LEU A 18 4.34 1.05 5.69
CA LEU A 18 4.88 -0.31 5.68
C LEU A 18 6.13 -0.44 4.83
N ALA A 19 6.21 0.31 3.74
CA ALA A 19 7.37 0.27 2.86
C ALA A 19 8.64 0.78 3.53
N LYS A 20 8.50 1.62 4.55
CA LYS A 20 9.64 2.14 5.31
C LYS A 20 10.15 1.16 6.35
N GLN A 21 9.39 0.13 6.65
CA GLN A 21 9.80 -0.87 7.63
C GLN A 21 10.83 -1.80 6.99
N LYS A 22 11.89 -2.11 7.72
CA LYS A 22 12.91 -3.03 7.22
C LYS A 22 12.44 -4.48 7.27
N THR A 23 11.51 -4.76 8.16
CA THR A 23 10.92 -6.08 8.33
C THR A 23 9.41 -5.91 8.39
N CYS A 24 8.71 -7.00 8.64
CA CYS A 24 7.27 -6.93 8.84
C CYS A 24 6.94 -6.06 10.05
N TYR A 25 5.82 -5.39 9.99
CA TYR A 25 5.38 -4.53 11.07
C TYR A 25 4.49 -5.30 12.05
N PHE A 26 4.74 -5.09 13.33
CA PHE A 26 3.92 -5.63 14.42
C PHE A 26 3.33 -4.45 15.18
N GLY A 27 2.04 -4.46 15.41
CA GLY A 27 1.40 -3.45 16.22
C GLY A 27 0.16 -2.86 15.58
N ASP A 28 -0.28 -1.73 16.11
CA ASP A 28 -1.49 -1.05 15.65
C ASP A 28 -1.14 0.15 14.78
N ILE A 29 -1.53 0.05 13.52
CA ILE A 29 -1.27 1.12 12.55
C ILE A 29 -1.97 2.42 12.94
N HIS A 30 -3.14 2.34 13.58
CA HIS A 30 -3.85 3.56 13.97
C HIS A 30 -3.10 4.40 14.99
N GLU A 31 -2.15 3.81 15.71
CA GLU A 31 -1.30 4.55 16.64
C GLU A 31 -0.20 5.31 15.92
N GLU A 32 0.16 4.86 14.73
CA GLU A 32 1.25 5.44 13.96
C GLU A 32 0.76 6.43 12.91
N LEU A 33 -0.47 6.27 12.44
CA LEU A 33 -1.03 7.08 11.37
C LEU A 33 -2.34 7.72 11.80
N PRO A 34 -2.67 8.91 11.28
CA PRO A 34 -3.91 9.59 11.63
C PRO A 34 -5.11 8.97 10.91
N ILE A 35 -5.34 7.71 11.15
CA ILE A 35 -6.44 6.95 10.54
C ILE A 35 -7.28 6.37 11.66
N ALA A 36 -8.59 6.49 11.56
CA ALA A 36 -9.50 5.98 12.58
C ALA A 36 -9.36 4.45 12.72
N LYS A 37 -9.28 3.99 13.95
CA LYS A 37 -9.13 2.57 14.25
C LYS A 37 -10.20 1.73 13.56
N ALA A 38 -11.43 2.23 13.54
CA ALA A 38 -12.56 1.51 12.96
C ALA A 38 -12.38 1.22 11.46
N THR A 39 -11.63 2.07 10.76
CA THR A 39 -11.42 1.93 9.31
C THR A 39 -10.12 1.23 8.95
N VAL A 40 -9.17 1.16 9.87
CA VAL A 40 -7.87 0.52 9.61
C VAL A 40 -8.05 -0.94 9.19
N SER A 41 -8.86 -1.68 9.92
CA SER A 41 -9.08 -3.10 9.61
C SER A 41 -9.65 -3.29 8.21
N GLN A 42 -10.58 -2.42 7.81
CA GLN A 42 -11.17 -2.50 6.47
C GLN A 42 -10.13 -2.22 5.39
N HIS A 43 -9.32 -1.19 5.60
CA HIS A 43 -8.27 -0.85 4.64
C HIS A 43 -7.24 -1.97 4.51
N LEU A 44 -6.86 -2.57 5.63
CA LEU A 44 -5.92 -3.68 5.62
C LEU A 44 -6.48 -4.90 4.90
N LYS A 45 -7.76 -5.18 5.09
CA LYS A 45 -8.41 -6.27 4.37
C LYS A 45 -8.41 -6.05 2.86
N GLU A 46 -8.69 -4.81 2.44
CA GLU A 46 -8.69 -4.49 1.01
C GLU A 46 -7.30 -4.63 0.40
N LEU A 47 -6.28 -4.18 1.11
CA LEU A 47 -4.90 -4.32 0.65
C LEU A 47 -4.47 -5.79 0.61
N LYS A 48 -4.89 -6.56 1.60
CA LYS A 48 -4.57 -7.99 1.66
C LYS A 48 -5.29 -8.75 0.53
N ASN A 49 -6.55 -8.44 0.30
CA ASN A 49 -7.32 -9.07 -0.77
C ASN A 49 -6.74 -8.77 -2.16
N ALA A 50 -6.16 -7.60 -2.32
CA ALA A 50 -5.50 -7.24 -3.56
C ALA A 50 -4.11 -7.89 -3.69
N GLY A 51 -3.60 -8.47 -2.61
CA GLY A 51 -2.30 -9.12 -2.62
C GLY A 51 -1.12 -8.21 -2.37
N LEU A 52 -1.37 -6.96 -1.97
CA LEU A 52 -0.28 -6.01 -1.72
C LEU A 52 0.39 -6.23 -0.36
N ILE A 53 -0.36 -6.73 0.60
CA ILE A 53 0.19 -7.10 1.90
C ILE A 53 -0.19 -8.52 2.23
N GLN A 54 0.55 -9.10 3.15
CA GLN A 54 0.27 -10.42 3.67
C GLN A 54 0.47 -10.39 5.17
N GLY A 55 -0.16 -11.33 5.87
CA GLY A 55 -0.07 -11.39 7.32
C GLY A 55 -1.42 -11.72 7.91
N GLU A 56 -1.47 -11.69 9.23
CA GLU A 56 -2.68 -11.96 9.97
C GLU A 56 -3.29 -10.67 10.45
N VAL A 57 -4.56 -10.47 10.15
CA VAL A 57 -5.30 -9.26 10.51
C VAL A 57 -6.19 -9.52 11.72
N GLU A 58 -5.93 -10.58 12.46
CA GLU A 58 -6.73 -10.94 13.63
C GLU A 58 -6.11 -10.38 14.91
N THR A 59 -6.97 -9.82 15.73
CA THR A 59 -6.59 -9.26 17.02
C THR A 59 -6.16 -10.37 17.99
N PRO A 60 -5.36 -10.06 19.01
CA PRO A 60 -4.89 -8.71 19.37
C PRO A 60 -3.58 -8.31 18.72
N LYS A 61 -2.83 -9.24 18.16
CA LYS A 61 -1.54 -8.93 17.56
C LYS A 61 -1.59 -9.19 16.07
N VAL A 62 -1.27 -8.18 15.31
CA VAL A 62 -1.27 -8.25 13.87
C VAL A 62 0.14 -8.08 13.35
N LYS A 63 0.45 -8.90 12.37
CA LYS A 63 1.72 -8.85 11.67
C LYS A 63 1.43 -8.55 10.22
N TYR A 64 2.01 -7.47 9.73
CA TYR A 64 1.82 -7.05 8.35
C TYR A 64 3.14 -7.02 7.61
N CYS A 65 3.16 -7.65 6.46
CA CYS A 65 4.32 -7.65 5.59
C CYS A 65 3.88 -7.23 4.20
N ILE A 66 4.71 -6.46 3.52
CA ILE A 66 4.47 -6.20 2.12
C ILE A 66 4.75 -7.48 1.35
N ASN A 67 3.85 -7.81 0.42
CA ASN A 67 4.10 -8.90 -0.51
C ASN A 67 5.10 -8.36 -1.55
N ARG A 68 6.34 -8.75 -1.42
CA ARG A 68 7.42 -8.18 -2.23
C ARG A 68 7.26 -8.44 -3.71
N GLU A 69 6.77 -9.62 -4.09
CA GLU A 69 6.53 -9.93 -5.49
C GLU A 69 5.47 -9.02 -6.08
N ASN A 70 4.35 -8.88 -5.39
CA ASN A 70 3.26 -8.03 -5.86
C ASN A 70 3.61 -6.56 -5.77
N TRP A 71 4.41 -6.16 -4.80
CA TRP A 71 4.94 -4.80 -4.75
C TRP A 71 5.72 -4.50 -6.02
N GLN A 72 6.59 -5.43 -6.43
CA GLN A 72 7.40 -5.25 -7.63
C GLN A 72 6.52 -5.21 -8.89
N LEU A 73 5.51 -6.07 -8.96
CA LEU A 73 4.58 -6.06 -10.07
C LEU A 73 3.81 -4.74 -10.17
N ALA A 74 3.33 -4.25 -9.04
CA ALA A 74 2.63 -2.97 -8.99
C ALA A 74 3.56 -1.82 -9.37
N ARG A 75 4.79 -1.85 -8.88
CA ARG A 75 5.79 -0.85 -9.21
C ARG A 75 6.04 -0.79 -10.71
N GLU A 76 6.21 -1.94 -11.34
CA GLU A 76 6.43 -1.99 -12.80
C GLU A 76 5.21 -1.50 -13.57
N LEU A 77 4.02 -1.87 -13.12
CA LEU A 77 2.78 -1.43 -13.75
C LEU A 77 2.64 0.10 -13.69
N PHE A 78 2.83 0.68 -12.52
CA PHE A 78 2.70 2.13 -12.37
C PHE A 78 3.87 2.88 -12.99
N LYS A 79 5.05 2.29 -12.98
CA LYS A 79 6.21 2.89 -13.62
C LYS A 79 5.98 3.00 -15.12
N GLU A 80 5.44 1.97 -15.73
CA GLU A 80 5.13 1.99 -17.15
C GLU A 80 4.09 3.06 -17.46
N PHE A 81 3.05 3.13 -16.64
CA PHE A 81 2.00 4.13 -16.83
C PHE A 81 2.52 5.56 -16.64
N PHE A 82 3.19 5.81 -15.53
CA PHE A 82 3.69 7.15 -15.22
C PHE A 82 4.99 7.50 -15.94
N GLY A 83 5.62 6.52 -16.55
CA GLY A 83 6.82 6.74 -17.33
C GLY A 83 6.57 7.37 -18.69
N GLN A 84 5.30 7.53 -19.06
CA GLN A 84 4.96 8.19 -20.32
C GLN A 84 5.25 9.68 -20.24
N CYS A 85 5.81 10.21 -21.30
CA CYS A 85 6.06 11.63 -21.37
C CYS A 85 4.80 12.36 -21.77
N ILE A 86 4.32 13.21 -20.89
CA ILE A 86 3.15 14.04 -21.17
C ILE A 86 3.63 15.47 -21.19
N CYS A 87 4.04 15.91 -22.35
CA CYS A 87 4.65 17.23 -22.51
C CYS A 87 4.16 17.87 -23.77
N LYS A 88 4.10 19.20 -23.73
CA LYS A 88 3.84 19.98 -24.93
C LYS A 88 5.18 20.23 -25.61
N SER A 89 5.15 20.29 -26.95
CA SER A 89 6.34 20.62 -27.75
C SER A 89 7.49 19.63 -27.59
N GLY A 90 7.19 18.38 -27.29
CA GLY A 90 8.20 17.34 -27.22
C GLY A 90 9.07 17.34 -25.98
N GLU A 91 8.78 18.17 -25.01
CA GLU A 91 9.52 18.19 -23.76
C GLU A 91 8.86 17.25 -22.75
N CYS A 92 9.68 16.45 -22.07
CA CYS A 92 9.19 15.57 -21.01
C CYS A 92 9.19 16.29 -19.67
N CYS A 93 8.09 16.17 -18.98
CA CYS A 93 7.91 16.80 -17.68
C CYS A 93 8.73 16.12 -16.59
#